data_c1cb8aa7a0e6bbb6074d5c0e2bcf517e
#
_entry.id   c1cb8aa7a0e6bbb6074d5c0e2bcf517e
#
_cell.length_a   1.000
_cell.length_b   1.000
_cell.length_c   1.000
_cell.angle_alpha   90.00
_cell.angle_beta   90.00
_cell.angle_gamma   90.00
#
_symmetry.space_group_name_H-M   'P 1'
#
loop_
_entity.id
_entity.type
_entity.pdbx_description
1 polymer ?
#
loop_
_entity_poly.entity_id
_entity_poly.type
_entity_poly.pdbx_seq_one_letter_code
_entity_poly.pdbx_strand_id
1 'polypeptide(L)'
;MFTAKDYKKGQPRWCPGCGDHFFLASLHKAMAEIGVAPWDIAVISGIGCSSRLPHYMNTYGMNTIHGRAAAIATGCKVANPKLTVWQVSGDGDGLAIGGNHFIHANRRNINLNMILLNNRIYGLTKGQYSPTSPRGFVSKSSPYGTVEDPFRPAELCFGARGHFFARAVATDAAGTVEILKAAYNHQGSSVCEILQNCVIFNNGAHDCVAKKEDRAKNAIYLEHGKPMLFGENKEYGLVQEGFGLKVVKLGENGITEKDILVHDAHCEDNTLQMKLALMEGPDFPIALGVIRDVEAPTYDDALYAQIDEVSSKKKYHNFEELLLTNDTWEVK
;
A
#
# COMPACT_ATOMS: atom_id res chain seq x y z
N MET A 1 -0.01 18.91 20.16
CA MET A 1 0.51 17.64 19.60
C MET A 1 -0.59 16.61 19.76
N PHE A 2 -0.98 15.92 18.72
CA PHE A 2 -2.02 14.88 18.78
C PHE A 2 -1.45 13.58 19.30
N THR A 3 -2.29 12.79 19.96
CA THR A 3 -1.97 11.45 20.48
C THR A 3 -2.76 10.39 19.72
N ALA A 4 -2.38 9.13 19.83
CA ALA A 4 -3.14 8.03 19.20
C ALA A 4 -4.63 7.98 19.63
N LYS A 5 -4.98 8.57 20.79
CA LYS A 5 -6.37 8.62 21.26
C LYS A 5 -7.21 9.61 20.45
N ASP A 6 -6.61 10.68 19.92
CA ASP A 6 -7.31 11.71 19.16
C ASP A 6 -7.81 11.20 17.80
N TYR A 7 -7.21 10.12 17.30
CA TYR A 7 -7.61 9.46 16.03
C TYR A 7 -8.57 8.29 16.23
N LYS A 8 -8.88 7.91 17.48
CA LYS A 8 -9.77 6.77 17.78
C LYS A 8 -11.23 7.18 17.78
N LYS A 9 -12.08 6.33 17.18
CA LYS A 9 -13.54 6.45 17.21
C LYS A 9 -14.17 5.08 17.35
N GLY A 10 -15.17 4.99 18.22
CA GLY A 10 -15.92 3.75 18.41
C GLY A 10 -15.09 2.56 18.91
N GLN A 11 -15.70 1.37 18.83
CA GLN A 11 -15.04 0.10 19.14
C GLN A 11 -15.01 -0.79 17.92
N PRO A 12 -13.85 -1.32 17.53
CA PRO A 12 -13.72 -2.24 16.40
C PRO A 12 -14.57 -3.50 16.61
N ARG A 13 -15.25 -3.93 15.54
CA ARG A 13 -16.13 -5.10 15.53
C ARG A 13 -15.62 -6.19 14.60
N TRP A 14 -14.31 -6.29 14.43
CA TRP A 14 -13.67 -7.42 13.77
C TRP A 14 -13.64 -8.65 14.69
N CYS A 15 -13.37 -9.80 14.12
CA CYS A 15 -13.21 -11.05 14.88
C CYS A 15 -12.08 -10.91 15.92
N PRO A 16 -12.22 -11.50 17.12
CA PRO A 16 -11.12 -11.55 18.08
C PRO A 16 -9.86 -12.16 17.45
N GLY A 17 -8.72 -11.50 17.59
CA GLY A 17 -7.44 -11.94 17.01
C GLY A 17 -7.23 -11.60 15.52
N CYS A 18 -8.20 -10.95 14.86
CA CYS A 18 -8.05 -10.50 13.47
C CYS A 18 -6.89 -9.50 13.34
N GLY A 19 -6.11 -9.62 12.27
CA GLY A 19 -4.98 -8.73 11.97
C GLY A 19 -5.35 -7.25 11.83
N ASP A 20 -6.60 -6.96 11.44
CA ASP A 20 -7.10 -5.58 11.33
C ASP A 20 -7.02 -4.79 12.65
N HIS A 21 -7.13 -5.46 13.82
CA HIS A 21 -6.96 -4.81 15.12
C HIS A 21 -5.53 -4.31 15.35
N PHE A 22 -4.54 -5.12 14.99
CA PHE A 22 -3.13 -4.75 15.12
C PHE A 22 -2.78 -3.60 14.18
N PHE A 23 -3.24 -3.70 12.93
CA PHE A 23 -3.04 -2.64 11.94
C PHE A 23 -3.67 -1.31 12.39
N LEU A 24 -4.92 -1.32 12.86
CA LEU A 24 -5.60 -0.10 13.35
C LEU A 24 -4.83 0.57 14.48
N ALA A 25 -4.28 -0.22 15.43
CA ALA A 25 -3.47 0.33 16.52
C ALA A 25 -2.19 1.00 16.01
N SER A 26 -1.53 0.38 15.02
CA SER A 26 -0.34 0.93 14.37
C SER A 26 -0.65 2.19 13.56
N LEU A 27 -1.79 2.22 12.85
CA LEU A 27 -2.22 3.41 12.09
C LEU A 27 -2.50 4.60 13.03
N HIS A 28 -3.20 4.40 14.15
CA HIS A 28 -3.42 5.47 15.14
C HIS A 28 -2.10 6.03 15.69
N LYS A 29 -1.11 5.14 15.92
CA LYS A 29 0.22 5.54 16.38
C LYS A 29 0.97 6.31 15.29
N ALA A 30 0.97 5.82 14.06
CA ALA A 30 1.60 6.49 12.92
C ALA A 30 1.02 7.89 12.71
N MET A 31 -0.31 8.04 12.72
CA MET A 31 -0.96 9.34 12.58
C MET A 31 -0.58 10.32 13.70
N ALA A 32 -0.42 9.83 14.93
CA ALA A 32 0.03 10.66 16.05
C ALA A 32 1.48 11.13 15.87
N GLU A 33 2.36 10.26 15.37
CA GLU A 33 3.76 10.60 15.10
C GLU A 33 3.90 11.52 13.87
N ILE A 34 3.07 11.35 12.84
CA ILE A 34 2.96 12.24 11.68
C ILE A 34 2.46 13.63 12.10
N GLY A 35 1.50 13.70 13.02
CA GLY A 35 1.02 14.94 13.63
C GLY A 35 0.01 15.74 12.80
N VAL A 36 -0.53 15.21 11.71
CA VAL A 36 -1.60 15.87 10.92
C VAL A 36 -2.88 15.91 11.72
N ALA A 37 -3.56 17.05 11.73
CA ALA A 37 -4.81 17.20 12.47
C ALA A 37 -5.90 16.24 11.94
N PRO A 38 -6.72 15.61 12.82
CA PRO A 38 -7.75 14.67 12.39
C PRO A 38 -8.73 15.21 11.34
N TRP A 39 -8.99 16.50 11.35
CA TRP A 39 -9.87 17.18 10.37
C TRP A 39 -9.18 17.51 9.03
N ASP A 40 -7.87 17.29 8.91
CA ASP A 40 -7.13 17.40 7.64
C ASP A 40 -6.87 16.01 7.02
N ILE A 41 -7.48 14.96 7.59
CA ILE A 41 -7.34 13.58 7.12
C ILE A 41 -8.69 13.07 6.59
N ALA A 42 -8.65 12.41 5.45
CA ALA A 42 -9.77 11.63 4.91
C ALA A 42 -9.37 10.16 4.73
N VAL A 43 -10.16 9.24 5.29
CA VAL A 43 -9.98 7.79 5.14
C VAL A 43 -11.07 7.24 4.24
N ILE A 44 -10.70 6.80 3.04
CA ILE A 44 -11.62 6.31 2.01
C ILE A 44 -11.44 4.81 1.85
N SER A 45 -12.50 4.04 2.02
CA SER A 45 -12.42 2.58 1.92
C SER A 45 -13.37 1.99 0.89
N GLY A 46 -13.04 0.81 0.38
CA GLY A 46 -13.92 -0.01 -0.45
C GLY A 46 -14.87 -0.85 0.39
N ILE A 47 -14.96 -2.15 0.11
CA ILE A 47 -15.84 -3.10 0.81
C ILE A 47 -15.04 -4.30 1.29
N GLY A 48 -15.35 -4.78 2.48
CA GLY A 48 -14.72 -5.92 3.14
C GLY A 48 -14.48 -5.66 4.63
N CYS A 49 -13.78 -6.57 5.30
CA CYS A 49 -13.45 -6.42 6.72
C CYS A 49 -12.58 -5.18 6.96
N SER A 50 -11.51 -5.03 6.19
CA SER A 50 -10.60 -3.87 6.21
C SER A 50 -11.32 -2.54 5.97
N SER A 51 -12.35 -2.56 5.13
CA SER A 51 -13.11 -1.36 4.75
C SER A 51 -14.00 -0.79 5.86
N ARG A 52 -14.10 -1.47 7.00
CA ARG A 52 -14.73 -0.92 8.22
C ARG A 52 -13.86 0.12 8.92
N LEU A 53 -12.60 0.26 8.54
CA LEU A 53 -11.61 1.12 9.19
C LEU A 53 -12.07 2.58 9.36
N PRO A 54 -12.74 3.26 8.39
CA PRO A 54 -13.23 4.62 8.58
C PRO A 54 -14.18 4.79 9.76
N HIS A 55 -14.91 3.74 10.16
CA HIS A 55 -15.80 3.79 11.32
C HIS A 55 -15.06 3.87 12.66
N TYR A 56 -13.76 3.53 12.66
CA TYR A 56 -12.92 3.47 13.86
C TYR A 56 -11.90 4.60 13.91
N MET A 57 -11.95 5.51 12.92
CA MET A 57 -11.10 6.68 12.80
C MET A 57 -11.89 7.95 13.14
N ASN A 58 -11.32 8.81 13.98
CA ASN A 58 -11.86 10.13 14.29
C ASN A 58 -11.35 11.16 13.29
N THR A 59 -11.58 10.90 12.00
CA THR A 59 -11.18 11.72 10.85
C THR A 59 -12.39 11.85 9.93
N TYR A 60 -12.30 12.59 8.83
CA TYR A 60 -13.24 12.39 7.74
C TYR A 60 -13.09 10.97 7.20
N GLY A 61 -14.20 10.36 6.81
CA GLY A 61 -14.17 9.00 6.32
C GLY A 61 -15.39 8.64 5.48
N MET A 62 -15.18 7.77 4.50
CA MET A 62 -16.23 7.28 3.63
C MET A 62 -16.01 5.80 3.29
N ASN A 63 -17.04 4.98 3.50
CA ASN A 63 -17.14 3.68 2.83
C ASN A 63 -17.73 3.91 1.44
N THR A 64 -17.07 3.35 0.43
CA THR A 64 -17.52 3.49 -0.96
C THR A 64 -18.14 2.19 -1.49
N ILE A 65 -18.08 1.96 -2.76
CA ILE A 65 -18.54 0.74 -3.43
C ILE A 65 -17.35 -0.22 -3.61
N HIS A 66 -17.62 -1.51 -3.69
CA HIS A 66 -16.62 -2.57 -3.86
C HIS A 66 -15.66 -2.26 -5.02
N GLY A 67 -14.36 -2.21 -4.70
CA GLY A 67 -13.29 -1.91 -5.63
C GLY A 67 -13.23 -0.46 -6.14
N ARG A 68 -13.92 0.49 -5.50
CA ARG A 68 -13.96 1.89 -5.95
C ARG A 68 -13.21 2.87 -5.06
N ALA A 69 -12.60 2.39 -3.99
CA ALA A 69 -11.89 3.24 -3.03
C ALA A 69 -10.83 4.13 -3.69
N ALA A 70 -9.97 3.58 -4.55
CA ALA A 70 -8.91 4.34 -5.21
C ALA A 70 -9.45 5.44 -6.14
N ALA A 71 -10.58 5.17 -6.85
CA ALA A 71 -11.22 6.17 -7.71
C ALA A 71 -11.82 7.33 -6.89
N ILE A 72 -12.54 7.01 -5.82
CA ILE A 72 -13.16 8.01 -4.93
C ILE A 72 -12.09 8.81 -4.17
N ALA A 73 -11.04 8.12 -3.67
CA ALA A 73 -9.89 8.78 -3.02
C ALA A 73 -9.17 9.75 -3.98
N THR A 74 -8.99 9.36 -5.25
CA THR A 74 -8.47 10.26 -6.29
C THR A 74 -9.32 11.52 -6.41
N GLY A 75 -10.65 11.37 -6.52
CA GLY A 75 -11.57 12.51 -6.57
C GLY A 75 -11.49 13.39 -5.33
N CYS A 76 -11.40 12.79 -4.14
CA CYS A 76 -11.25 13.50 -2.88
C CYS A 76 -9.96 14.34 -2.85
N LYS A 77 -8.82 13.75 -3.25
CA LYS A 77 -7.52 14.45 -3.30
C LYS A 77 -7.50 15.57 -4.33
N VAL A 78 -8.03 15.33 -5.53
CA VAL A 78 -8.10 16.34 -6.59
C VAL A 78 -9.04 17.50 -6.20
N ALA A 79 -10.17 17.21 -5.52
CA ALA A 79 -11.09 18.24 -5.08
C ALA A 79 -10.52 19.11 -3.93
N ASN A 80 -9.69 18.55 -3.08
CA ASN A 80 -9.00 19.26 -2.00
C ASN A 80 -7.57 18.74 -1.80
N PRO A 81 -6.58 19.34 -2.49
CA PRO A 81 -5.18 18.91 -2.43
C PRO A 81 -4.54 19.02 -1.03
N LYS A 82 -5.14 19.80 -0.14
CA LYS A 82 -4.62 19.99 1.23
C LYS A 82 -4.91 18.81 2.15
N LEU A 83 -5.87 17.96 1.80
CA LEU A 83 -6.19 16.78 2.60
C LEU A 83 -5.10 15.72 2.50
N THR A 84 -4.78 15.12 3.63
CA THR A 84 -4.05 13.85 3.68
C THR A 84 -5.06 12.72 3.46
N VAL A 85 -4.98 12.06 2.30
CA VAL A 85 -5.96 11.03 1.92
C VAL A 85 -5.35 9.64 2.09
N TRP A 86 -6.00 8.81 2.91
CA TRP A 86 -5.69 7.41 3.11
C TRP A 86 -6.76 6.54 2.44
N GLN A 87 -6.36 5.74 1.48
CA GLN A 87 -7.23 4.76 0.83
C GLN A 87 -6.98 3.39 1.45
N VAL A 88 -8.04 2.66 1.82
CA VAL A 88 -7.94 1.35 2.45
C VAL A 88 -8.77 0.33 1.70
N SER A 89 -8.13 -0.78 1.33
CA SER A 89 -8.77 -1.93 0.69
C SER A 89 -8.19 -3.23 1.25
N GLY A 90 -8.99 -4.31 1.22
CA GLY A 90 -8.45 -5.66 1.26
C GLY A 90 -7.89 -6.06 -0.11
N ASP A 91 -7.12 -7.13 -0.14
CA ASP A 91 -6.56 -7.70 -1.37
C ASP A 91 -7.63 -8.03 -2.40
N GLY A 92 -8.74 -8.64 -1.98
CA GLY A 92 -9.87 -8.92 -2.87
C GLY A 92 -10.58 -7.68 -3.40
N ASP A 93 -10.79 -6.68 -2.54
CA ASP A 93 -11.43 -5.42 -2.93
C ASP A 93 -10.55 -4.60 -3.86
N GLY A 94 -9.28 -4.44 -3.53
CA GLY A 94 -8.36 -3.57 -4.26
C GLY A 94 -7.83 -4.17 -5.57
N LEU A 95 -7.62 -5.48 -5.63
CA LEU A 95 -6.90 -6.12 -6.74
C LEU A 95 -7.79 -6.94 -7.67
N ALA A 96 -8.99 -7.37 -7.23
CA ALA A 96 -9.97 -8.00 -8.12
C ALA A 96 -10.78 -6.91 -8.85
N ILE A 97 -12.01 -6.64 -8.38
CA ILE A 97 -12.88 -5.63 -9.01
C ILE A 97 -12.26 -4.21 -8.98
N GLY A 98 -11.38 -3.93 -8.02
CA GLY A 98 -10.66 -2.66 -7.88
C GLY A 98 -9.39 -2.54 -8.73
N GLY A 99 -8.91 -3.63 -9.35
CA GLY A 99 -7.61 -3.68 -10.03
C GLY A 99 -7.38 -2.57 -11.05
N ASN A 100 -8.40 -2.26 -11.87
CA ASN A 100 -8.32 -1.14 -12.82
C ASN A 100 -8.06 0.21 -12.13
N HIS A 101 -8.74 0.49 -11.02
CA HIS A 101 -8.57 1.74 -10.28
C HIS A 101 -7.24 1.79 -9.53
N PHE A 102 -6.77 0.65 -9.01
CA PHE A 102 -5.44 0.51 -8.43
C PHE A 102 -4.35 0.85 -9.46
N ILE A 103 -4.41 0.23 -10.65
CA ILE A 103 -3.48 0.50 -11.76
C ILE A 103 -3.48 1.99 -12.13
N HIS A 104 -4.66 2.58 -12.32
CA HIS A 104 -4.75 3.97 -12.77
C HIS A 104 -4.38 5.00 -11.71
N ALA A 105 -4.58 4.75 -10.42
CA ALA A 105 -4.09 5.61 -9.34
C ALA A 105 -2.56 5.64 -9.34
N ASN A 106 -1.92 4.46 -9.35
CA ASN A 106 -0.46 4.33 -9.42
C ASN A 106 0.11 4.98 -10.70
N ARG A 107 -0.45 4.67 -11.88
CA ARG A 107 0.03 5.22 -13.16
C ARG A 107 -0.03 6.75 -13.21
N ARG A 108 -1.03 7.36 -12.57
CA ARG A 108 -1.17 8.82 -12.49
C ARG A 108 -0.31 9.42 -11.39
N ASN A 109 0.21 8.63 -10.51
CA ASN A 109 0.94 9.08 -9.33
C ASN A 109 0.13 10.10 -8.50
N ILE A 110 -1.13 9.77 -8.19
CA ILE A 110 -1.98 10.61 -7.34
C ILE A 110 -1.39 10.61 -5.93
N ASN A 111 -1.32 11.78 -5.28
CA ASN A 111 -0.79 11.86 -3.91
C ASN A 111 -1.76 11.22 -2.89
N LEU A 112 -1.71 9.90 -2.80
CA LEU A 112 -2.56 9.03 -1.97
C LEU A 112 -1.73 8.03 -1.17
N ASN A 113 -2.09 7.84 0.10
CA ASN A 113 -1.58 6.75 0.92
C ASN A 113 -2.49 5.53 0.75
N MET A 114 -2.07 4.55 -0.04
CA MET A 114 -2.86 3.37 -0.39
C MET A 114 -2.48 2.19 0.49
N ILE A 115 -3.39 1.75 1.34
CA ILE A 115 -3.22 0.61 2.24
C ILE A 115 -3.93 -0.60 1.67
N LEU A 116 -3.17 -1.68 1.48
CA LEU A 116 -3.66 -2.97 1.06
C LEU A 116 -3.51 -3.99 2.20
N LEU A 117 -4.63 -4.31 2.89
CA LEU A 117 -4.64 -5.33 3.93
C LEU A 117 -4.78 -6.71 3.28
N ASN A 118 -3.67 -7.44 3.19
CA ASN A 118 -3.59 -8.69 2.47
C ASN A 118 -3.69 -9.90 3.41
N ASN A 119 -4.88 -10.51 3.46
CA ASN A 119 -5.14 -11.74 4.21
C ASN A 119 -5.37 -12.96 3.31
N ARG A 120 -5.20 -12.82 2.01
CA ARG A 120 -5.35 -13.88 1.00
C ARG A 120 -6.73 -14.56 1.02
N ILE A 121 -7.81 -13.80 1.37
CA ILE A 121 -9.17 -14.36 1.44
C ILE A 121 -10.23 -13.26 1.43
N TYR A 122 -11.41 -13.51 0.86
CA TYR A 122 -12.61 -12.71 1.11
C TYR A 122 -13.24 -13.12 2.46
N GLY A 123 -12.85 -12.44 3.54
CA GLY A 123 -13.33 -12.79 4.89
C GLY A 123 -14.78 -12.39 5.15
N LEU A 124 -15.21 -11.19 4.72
CA LEU A 124 -16.55 -10.66 4.97
C LEU A 124 -17.65 -11.55 4.38
N THR A 125 -17.43 -12.10 3.20
CA THR A 125 -18.36 -12.96 2.46
C THR A 125 -18.22 -14.44 2.81
N LYS A 126 -17.45 -14.76 3.86
CA LYS A 126 -17.30 -16.06 4.50
C LYS A 126 -16.38 -17.07 3.78
N GLY A 127 -15.30 -16.59 3.17
CA GLY A 127 -14.15 -17.43 2.85
C GLY A 127 -14.03 -17.86 1.39
N GLN A 128 -14.41 -17.03 0.43
CA GLN A 128 -14.02 -17.22 -0.96
C GLN A 128 -12.54 -16.89 -1.15
N TYR A 129 -11.86 -17.59 -2.06
CA TYR A 129 -10.49 -17.25 -2.41
C TYR A 129 -10.43 -15.84 -3.03
N SER A 130 -9.36 -15.13 -2.75
CA SER A 130 -9.07 -13.79 -3.26
C SER A 130 -8.03 -13.85 -4.39
N PRO A 131 -7.77 -12.76 -5.11
CA PRO A 131 -6.74 -12.74 -6.15
C PRO A 131 -5.33 -13.06 -5.66
N THR A 132 -5.07 -12.94 -4.35
CA THR A 132 -3.76 -13.26 -3.74
C THR A 132 -3.72 -14.62 -3.06
N SER A 133 -4.82 -15.39 -3.09
CA SER A 133 -4.85 -16.76 -2.57
C SER A 133 -3.93 -17.65 -3.40
N PRO A 134 -3.13 -18.51 -2.78
CA PRO A 134 -2.19 -19.36 -3.50
C PRO A 134 -2.91 -20.39 -4.38
N ARG A 135 -2.26 -20.82 -5.47
CA ARG A 135 -2.74 -21.92 -6.30
C ARG A 135 -2.97 -23.17 -5.44
N GLY A 136 -4.06 -23.85 -5.66
CA GLY A 136 -4.47 -25.03 -4.89
C GLY A 136 -5.18 -24.70 -3.56
N PHE A 137 -5.44 -23.43 -3.25
CA PHE A 137 -6.15 -23.04 -2.03
C PHE A 137 -7.57 -23.61 -2.01
N VAL A 138 -7.89 -24.40 -0.99
CA VAL A 138 -9.19 -25.04 -0.80
C VAL A 138 -10.10 -24.15 0.04
N SER A 139 -11.28 -23.87 -0.45
CA SER A 139 -12.34 -23.14 0.27
C SER A 139 -13.71 -23.79 0.02
N LYS A 140 -14.74 -23.31 0.73
CA LYS A 140 -16.11 -23.81 0.51
C LYS A 140 -16.61 -23.58 -0.91
N SER A 141 -16.21 -22.52 -1.56
CA SER A 141 -16.56 -22.19 -2.95
C SER A 141 -15.60 -22.80 -3.99
N SER A 142 -14.45 -23.30 -3.54
CA SER A 142 -13.43 -23.94 -4.38
C SER A 142 -12.95 -25.23 -3.71
N PRO A 143 -13.84 -26.26 -3.62
CA PRO A 143 -13.55 -27.47 -2.83
C PRO A 143 -12.43 -28.35 -3.40
N TYR A 144 -12.07 -28.16 -4.66
CA TYR A 144 -10.96 -28.86 -5.33
C TYR A 144 -9.68 -28.03 -5.44
N GLY A 145 -9.66 -26.84 -4.80
CA GLY A 145 -8.56 -25.89 -4.87
C GLY A 145 -8.64 -24.93 -6.06
N THR A 146 -7.96 -23.80 -5.91
CA THR A 146 -7.85 -22.79 -6.99
C THR A 146 -6.87 -23.26 -8.07
N VAL A 147 -7.14 -22.91 -9.32
CA VAL A 147 -6.28 -23.24 -10.48
C VAL A 147 -5.53 -22.02 -11.01
N GLU A 148 -5.81 -20.86 -10.46
CA GLU A 148 -5.24 -19.55 -10.84
C GLU A 148 -3.93 -19.31 -10.10
N ASP A 149 -3.02 -18.56 -10.74
CA ASP A 149 -1.85 -18.02 -10.06
C ASP A 149 -2.23 -16.72 -9.32
N PRO A 150 -1.70 -16.54 -8.10
CA PRO A 150 -2.05 -15.36 -7.32
C PRO A 150 -1.43 -14.08 -7.90
N PHE A 151 -2.16 -12.97 -7.81
CA PHE A 151 -1.55 -11.66 -7.97
C PHE A 151 -0.54 -11.38 -6.87
N ARG A 152 0.56 -10.77 -7.24
CA ARG A 152 1.56 -10.22 -6.34
C ARG A 152 1.41 -8.69 -6.36
N PRO A 153 1.00 -8.05 -5.26
CA PRO A 153 0.67 -6.61 -5.26
C PRO A 153 1.79 -5.72 -5.77
N ALA A 154 3.05 -6.07 -5.46
CA ALA A 154 4.22 -5.34 -5.95
C ALA A 154 4.36 -5.38 -7.48
N GLU A 155 4.11 -6.54 -8.12
CA GLU A 155 4.15 -6.66 -9.59
C GLU A 155 3.14 -5.73 -10.24
N LEU A 156 1.91 -5.71 -9.72
CA LEU A 156 0.87 -4.80 -10.22
C LEU A 156 1.23 -3.33 -10.01
N CYS A 157 1.78 -3.00 -8.84
CA CYS A 157 2.23 -1.65 -8.52
C CYS A 157 3.34 -1.20 -9.49
N PHE A 158 4.40 -1.99 -9.65
CA PHE A 158 5.53 -1.65 -10.51
C PHE A 158 5.16 -1.71 -12.00
N GLY A 159 4.32 -2.68 -12.41
CA GLY A 159 3.76 -2.73 -13.76
C GLY A 159 2.90 -1.52 -14.11
N ALA A 160 2.25 -0.91 -13.11
CA ALA A 160 1.51 0.33 -13.22
C ALA A 160 2.38 1.60 -13.05
N ARG A 161 3.71 1.48 -13.05
CA ARG A 161 4.66 2.56 -12.80
C ARG A 161 4.58 3.15 -11.39
N GLY A 162 4.24 2.34 -10.36
CA GLY A 162 4.25 2.80 -8.97
C GLY A 162 5.65 3.24 -8.52
N HIS A 163 5.70 4.39 -7.85
CA HIS A 163 6.95 5.00 -7.40
C HIS A 163 7.27 4.68 -5.94
N PHE A 164 6.28 4.23 -5.17
CA PHE A 164 6.46 3.79 -3.79
C PHE A 164 5.78 2.44 -3.57
N PHE A 165 6.52 1.55 -2.92
CA PHE A 165 5.98 0.28 -2.40
C PHE A 165 6.70 -0.11 -1.11
N ALA A 166 5.91 -0.40 -0.07
CA ALA A 166 6.42 -0.89 1.19
C ALA A 166 5.60 -2.09 1.67
N ARG A 167 6.21 -2.96 2.48
CA ARG A 167 5.54 -4.13 3.06
C ARG A 167 5.83 -4.26 4.54
N ALA A 168 4.79 -4.55 5.33
CA ALA A 168 4.93 -4.89 6.73
C ALA A 168 4.00 -6.05 7.12
N VAL A 169 4.17 -6.57 8.33
CA VAL A 169 3.30 -7.58 8.93
C VAL A 169 2.45 -6.91 10.01
N ALA A 170 1.15 -7.14 10.02
CA ALA A 170 0.23 -6.48 10.97
C ALA A 170 0.65 -6.65 12.45
N THR A 171 1.27 -7.78 12.79
CA THR A 171 1.80 -8.08 14.13
C THR A 171 3.11 -7.37 14.47
N ASP A 172 3.76 -6.73 13.49
CA ASP A 172 4.94 -5.89 13.68
C ASP A 172 4.54 -4.42 13.74
N ALA A 173 4.15 -3.98 14.93
CA ALA A 173 3.66 -2.61 15.11
C ALA A 173 4.72 -1.54 14.78
N ALA A 174 5.99 -1.80 15.09
CA ALA A 174 7.07 -0.85 14.81
C ALA A 174 7.32 -0.72 13.31
N GLY A 175 7.53 -1.85 12.61
CA GLY A 175 7.73 -1.85 11.16
C GLY A 175 6.52 -1.28 10.41
N THR A 176 5.29 -1.57 10.86
CA THR A 176 4.08 -0.99 10.27
C THR A 176 4.02 0.53 10.43
N VAL A 177 4.35 1.07 11.61
CA VAL A 177 4.40 2.53 11.85
C VAL A 177 5.41 3.20 10.94
N GLU A 178 6.61 2.63 10.81
CA GLU A 178 7.67 3.23 9.99
C GLU A 178 7.30 3.27 8.50
N ILE A 179 6.73 2.21 7.93
CA ILE A 179 6.32 2.25 6.52
C ILE A 179 5.15 3.21 6.28
N LEU A 180 4.23 3.38 7.24
CA LEU A 180 3.13 4.34 7.13
C LEU A 180 3.64 5.79 7.18
N LYS A 181 4.66 6.07 7.99
CA LYS A 181 5.33 7.38 8.01
C LYS A 181 6.07 7.64 6.71
N ALA A 182 6.79 6.63 6.19
CA ALA A 182 7.45 6.73 4.90
C ALA A 182 6.44 6.99 3.77
N ALA A 183 5.31 6.27 3.77
CA ALA A 183 4.23 6.47 2.81
C ALA A 183 3.65 7.90 2.84
N TYR A 184 3.46 8.44 4.03
CA TYR A 184 2.99 9.83 4.19
C TYR A 184 4.00 10.86 3.66
N ASN A 185 5.29 10.62 3.86
CA ASN A 185 6.35 11.52 3.41
C ASN A 185 6.59 11.46 1.89
N HIS A 186 6.26 10.34 1.25
CA HIS A 186 6.34 10.20 -0.20
C HIS A 186 5.33 11.12 -0.90
N GLN A 187 5.76 11.82 -1.93
CA GLN A 187 4.87 12.64 -2.78
C GLN A 187 4.40 11.81 -3.97
N GLY A 188 3.17 11.35 -3.93
CA GLY A 188 2.57 10.50 -4.95
C GLY A 188 1.79 9.32 -4.39
N SER A 189 1.52 8.32 -5.23
CA SER A 189 0.83 7.10 -4.81
C SER A 189 1.75 6.18 -4.03
N SER A 190 1.60 6.14 -2.72
CA SER A 190 2.32 5.22 -1.86
C SER A 190 1.49 3.97 -1.57
N VAL A 191 1.99 2.80 -1.95
CA VAL A 191 1.34 1.51 -1.71
C VAL A 191 2.00 0.80 -0.53
N CYS A 192 1.23 0.58 0.53
CA CYS A 192 1.64 -0.22 1.69
C CYS A 192 0.88 -1.54 1.72
N GLU A 193 1.54 -2.64 1.45
CA GLU A 193 1.02 -3.98 1.64
C GLU A 193 1.22 -4.41 3.09
N ILE A 194 0.12 -4.73 3.77
CA ILE A 194 0.14 -5.21 5.15
C ILE A 194 -0.27 -6.68 5.16
N LEU A 195 0.68 -7.56 5.42
CA LEU A 195 0.42 -8.99 5.58
C LEU A 195 -0.33 -9.20 6.88
N GLN A 196 -1.59 -9.61 6.79
CA GLN A 196 -2.44 -9.76 7.96
C GLN A 196 -3.17 -11.12 7.99
N ASN A 197 -3.62 -11.54 9.16
CA ASN A 197 -4.22 -12.85 9.39
C ASN A 197 -5.74 -12.77 9.51
N CYS A 198 -6.46 -13.58 8.72
CA CYS A 198 -7.87 -13.84 8.89
C CYS A 198 -8.06 -15.10 9.75
N VAL A 199 -8.27 -14.93 11.06
CA VAL A 199 -8.36 -16.04 12.03
C VAL A 199 -9.50 -17.02 11.79
N ILE A 200 -10.49 -16.67 10.97
CA ILE A 200 -11.68 -17.49 10.74
C ILE A 200 -11.60 -18.29 9.43
N PHE A 201 -11.14 -17.67 8.34
CA PHE A 201 -11.25 -18.26 7.01
C PHE A 201 -9.90 -18.55 6.36
N ASN A 202 -8.81 -17.97 6.85
CA ASN A 202 -7.46 -18.22 6.36
C ASN A 202 -6.44 -18.00 7.48
N ASN A 203 -6.62 -18.75 8.56
CA ASN A 203 -5.71 -18.65 9.69
C ASN A 203 -4.34 -19.22 9.33
N GLY A 204 -3.29 -18.46 9.61
CA GLY A 204 -1.92 -18.88 9.32
C GLY A 204 -1.41 -18.49 7.93
N ALA A 205 -2.15 -17.69 7.15
CA ALA A 205 -1.76 -17.29 5.79
C ALA A 205 -0.34 -16.70 5.68
N HIS A 206 0.16 -16.11 6.75
CA HIS A 206 1.49 -15.47 6.83
C HIS A 206 2.27 -15.90 8.07
N ASP A 207 2.04 -17.12 8.59
CA ASP A 207 2.65 -17.61 9.83
C ASP A 207 4.17 -17.58 9.80
N CYS A 208 4.78 -17.78 8.62
CA CYS A 208 6.24 -17.72 8.46
C CYS A 208 6.87 -16.37 8.89
N VAL A 209 6.09 -15.29 8.99
CA VAL A 209 6.56 -13.96 9.43
C VAL A 209 5.68 -13.33 10.51
N ALA A 210 4.60 -13.98 10.93
CA ALA A 210 3.66 -13.43 11.89
C ALA A 210 4.27 -13.29 13.29
N LYS A 211 4.96 -14.33 13.77
CA LYS A 211 5.66 -14.31 15.07
C LYS A 211 7.03 -13.65 14.94
N LYS A 212 7.49 -13.02 16.01
CA LYS A 212 8.79 -12.33 16.01
C LYS A 212 9.95 -13.27 15.74
N GLU A 213 9.93 -14.47 16.30
CA GLU A 213 10.97 -15.48 16.17
C GLU A 213 11.03 -16.03 14.74
N ASP A 214 9.88 -16.31 14.14
CA ASP A 214 9.79 -16.80 12.76
C ASP A 214 10.19 -15.69 11.78
N ARG A 215 9.77 -14.45 12.04
CA ARG A 215 10.13 -13.28 11.23
C ARG A 215 11.62 -13.00 11.24
N ALA A 216 12.30 -13.19 12.37
CA ALA A 216 13.76 -13.05 12.44
C ALA A 216 14.51 -13.96 11.48
N LYS A 217 13.96 -15.14 11.19
CA LYS A 217 14.55 -16.13 10.27
C LYS A 217 14.09 -15.95 8.83
N ASN A 218 12.82 -15.63 8.63
CA ASN A 218 12.15 -15.72 7.33
C ASN A 218 11.89 -14.37 6.68
N ALA A 219 12.28 -13.25 7.30
CA ALA A 219 12.13 -11.92 6.73
C ALA A 219 13.45 -11.18 6.68
N ILE A 220 13.55 -10.29 5.69
CA ILE A 220 14.62 -9.30 5.58
C ILE A 220 14.00 -7.90 5.67
N TYR A 221 14.50 -7.08 6.58
CA TYR A 221 14.11 -5.68 6.68
C TYR A 221 14.99 -4.83 5.77
N LEU A 222 14.37 -4.22 4.78
CA LEU A 222 15.05 -3.37 3.82
C LEU A 222 15.10 -1.92 4.34
N GLU A 223 16.30 -1.40 4.47
CA GLU A 223 16.58 -0.01 4.80
C GLU A 223 17.48 0.58 3.69
N HIS A 224 17.10 1.76 3.16
CA HIS A 224 17.91 2.43 2.15
C HIS A 224 19.34 2.67 2.65
N GLY A 225 20.34 2.36 1.81
CA GLY A 225 21.75 2.53 2.11
C GLY A 225 22.35 1.48 3.06
N LYS A 226 21.58 0.44 3.45
CA LYS A 226 22.08 -0.62 4.33
C LYS A 226 22.29 -1.93 3.57
N PRO A 227 23.27 -2.76 4.00
CA PRO A 227 23.44 -4.09 3.45
C PRO A 227 22.23 -4.97 3.78
N MET A 228 21.81 -5.76 2.79
CA MET A 228 20.64 -6.62 2.87
C MET A 228 20.94 -7.90 3.65
N LEU A 229 20.93 -7.78 4.99
CA LEU A 229 21.23 -8.85 5.94
C LEU A 229 19.96 -9.33 6.65
N PHE A 230 19.89 -10.63 6.95
CA PHE A 230 18.80 -11.25 7.70
C PHE A 230 19.30 -12.47 8.51
N GLY A 231 18.37 -13.11 9.26
CA GLY A 231 18.69 -14.13 10.24
C GLY A 231 18.72 -13.57 11.65
N GLU A 232 18.64 -14.44 12.66
CA GLU A 232 18.60 -14.04 14.07
C GLU A 232 19.82 -13.18 14.49
N ASN A 233 20.98 -13.48 13.91
CA ASN A 233 22.25 -12.78 14.17
C ASN A 233 22.75 -12.04 12.92
N LYS A 234 21.89 -11.79 11.93
CA LYS A 234 22.26 -11.22 10.61
C LYS A 234 23.34 -12.02 9.90
N GLU A 235 23.30 -13.33 10.05
CA GLU A 235 24.29 -14.26 9.51
C GLU A 235 24.10 -14.56 8.02
N TYR A 236 22.97 -14.19 7.42
CA TYR A 236 22.68 -14.34 6.00
C TYR A 236 22.60 -13.00 5.29
N GLY A 237 22.93 -13.00 4.01
CA GLY A 237 22.81 -11.81 3.17
C GLY A 237 22.44 -12.15 1.74
N LEU A 238 22.09 -11.12 0.96
CA LEU A 238 21.75 -11.25 -0.46
C LEU A 238 22.93 -10.79 -1.31
N VAL A 239 23.29 -11.60 -2.30
CA VAL A 239 24.24 -11.25 -3.36
C VAL A 239 23.60 -11.40 -4.72
N GLN A 240 24.16 -10.74 -5.73
CA GLN A 240 23.75 -10.96 -7.11
C GLN A 240 24.44 -12.21 -7.66
N GLU A 241 23.68 -13.08 -8.31
CA GLU A 241 24.19 -14.23 -9.06
C GLU A 241 23.60 -14.22 -10.48
N GLY A 242 24.40 -13.83 -11.45
CA GLY A 242 23.89 -13.58 -12.80
C GLY A 242 22.84 -12.48 -12.82
N PHE A 243 21.67 -12.77 -13.35
CA PHE A 243 20.51 -11.86 -13.32
C PHE A 243 19.60 -12.08 -12.09
N GLY A 244 19.94 -13.03 -11.20
CA GLY A 244 19.16 -13.40 -10.03
C GLY A 244 19.73 -12.86 -8.72
N LEU A 245 19.06 -13.24 -7.64
CA LEU A 245 19.52 -13.08 -6.27
C LEU A 245 19.92 -14.46 -5.71
N LYS A 246 20.84 -14.46 -4.77
CA LYS A 246 21.24 -15.63 -4.02
C LYS A 246 21.39 -15.29 -2.55
N VAL A 247 20.94 -16.18 -1.70
CA VAL A 247 21.21 -16.14 -0.27
C VAL A 247 22.58 -16.74 0.00
N VAL A 248 23.38 -16.05 0.77
CA VAL A 248 24.73 -16.48 1.20
C VAL A 248 24.85 -16.34 2.71
N LYS A 249 25.74 -17.14 3.32
CA LYS A 249 26.03 -17.05 4.74
C LYS A 249 27.36 -16.35 4.97
N LEU A 250 27.38 -15.36 5.84
CA LEU A 250 28.59 -14.63 6.20
C LEU A 250 29.62 -15.57 6.86
N GLY A 251 30.88 -15.38 6.50
CA GLY A 251 31.99 -16.20 6.98
C GLY A 251 32.20 -17.51 6.21
N GLU A 252 31.25 -17.97 5.39
CA GLU A 252 31.42 -19.12 4.50
C GLU A 252 32.01 -18.68 3.15
N ASN A 253 32.93 -19.48 2.59
CA ASN A 253 33.61 -19.18 1.32
C ASN A 253 34.25 -17.80 1.23
N GLY A 254 34.66 -17.22 2.34
CA GLY A 254 35.28 -15.89 2.40
C GLY A 254 34.31 -14.71 2.26
N ILE A 255 33.00 -14.96 2.26
CA ILE A 255 31.98 -13.91 2.13
C ILE A 255 31.95 -13.04 3.38
N THR A 256 31.98 -11.75 3.17
CA THR A 256 31.93 -10.71 4.21
C THR A 256 30.72 -9.78 3.98
N GLU A 257 30.43 -8.90 4.94
CA GLU A 257 29.37 -7.90 4.77
C GLU A 257 29.58 -6.97 3.55
N LYS A 258 30.82 -6.77 3.13
CA LYS A 258 31.16 -5.94 1.96
C LYS A 258 30.72 -6.54 0.62
N ASP A 259 30.50 -7.85 0.61
CA ASP A 259 30.05 -8.58 -0.58
C ASP A 259 28.53 -8.58 -0.71
N ILE A 260 27.81 -8.14 0.36
CA ILE A 260 26.35 -8.11 0.40
C ILE A 260 25.81 -6.89 -0.34
N LEU A 261 24.77 -7.10 -1.13
CA LEU A 261 24.06 -6.02 -1.83
C LEU A 261 23.53 -5.00 -0.83
N VAL A 262 23.73 -3.72 -1.15
CA VAL A 262 23.16 -2.60 -0.41
C VAL A 262 21.81 -2.24 -1.03
N HIS A 263 20.79 -2.08 -0.19
CA HIS A 263 19.46 -1.69 -0.67
C HIS A 263 19.43 -0.23 -1.10
N ASP A 264 18.96 0.00 -2.32
CA ASP A 264 18.66 1.34 -2.84
C ASP A 264 17.16 1.45 -3.16
N ALA A 265 16.41 2.07 -2.24
CA ALA A 265 14.98 2.31 -2.42
C ALA A 265 14.71 3.39 -3.48
N HIS A 266 15.68 4.26 -3.76
CA HIS A 266 15.54 5.41 -4.66
C HIS A 266 16.05 5.14 -6.08
N CYS A 267 16.47 3.91 -6.39
CA CYS A 267 16.88 3.55 -7.73
C CYS A 267 15.70 3.66 -8.71
N GLU A 268 15.89 4.42 -9.80
CA GLU A 268 14.85 4.58 -10.83
C GLU A 268 14.54 3.24 -11.52
N ASP A 269 15.58 2.45 -11.83
CA ASP A 269 15.42 1.08 -12.33
C ASP A 269 14.86 0.16 -11.24
N ASN A 270 13.66 -0.33 -11.46
CA ASN A 270 12.96 -1.16 -10.48
C ASN A 270 13.31 -2.66 -10.55
N THR A 271 14.26 -3.07 -11.38
CA THR A 271 14.58 -4.49 -11.61
C THR A 271 14.96 -5.23 -10.32
N LEU A 272 15.88 -4.65 -9.52
CA LEU A 272 16.24 -5.24 -8.24
C LEU A 272 15.10 -5.18 -7.23
N GLN A 273 14.42 -4.05 -7.15
CA GLN A 273 13.28 -3.86 -6.25
C GLN A 273 12.12 -4.85 -6.56
N MET A 274 11.88 -5.14 -7.85
CA MET A 274 10.93 -6.18 -8.27
C MET A 274 11.36 -7.55 -7.75
N LYS A 275 12.62 -7.94 -7.92
CA LYS A 275 13.16 -9.21 -7.41
C LYS A 275 13.01 -9.31 -5.90
N LEU A 276 13.37 -8.26 -5.15
CA LEU A 276 13.21 -8.20 -3.70
C LEU A 276 11.75 -8.36 -3.27
N ALA A 277 10.84 -7.68 -3.94
CA ALA A 277 9.42 -7.74 -3.64
C ALA A 277 8.79 -9.12 -3.90
N LEU A 278 9.38 -9.92 -4.80
CA LEU A 278 8.93 -11.24 -5.20
C LEU A 278 9.59 -12.39 -4.42
N MET A 279 10.56 -12.08 -3.56
CA MET A 279 11.18 -13.10 -2.71
C MET A 279 10.15 -13.78 -1.80
N GLU A 280 10.19 -15.11 -1.74
CA GLU A 280 9.37 -15.92 -0.87
C GLU A 280 10.06 -17.25 -0.53
N GLY A 281 9.65 -17.86 0.60
CA GLY A 281 10.20 -19.14 1.02
C GLY A 281 9.89 -20.29 0.05
N PRO A 282 10.66 -21.38 0.11
CA PRO A 282 11.69 -21.65 1.11
C PRO A 282 13.07 -21.02 0.80
N ASP A 283 13.32 -20.58 -0.43
CA ASP A 283 14.65 -20.21 -0.88
C ASP A 283 15.07 -18.79 -0.48
N PHE A 284 14.09 -17.89 -0.24
CA PHE A 284 14.35 -16.50 0.08
C PHE A 284 13.54 -16.02 1.29
N PRO A 285 14.05 -15.03 2.03
CA PRO A 285 13.27 -14.32 3.03
C PRO A 285 12.20 -13.43 2.38
N ILE A 286 11.13 -13.13 3.10
CA ILE A 286 10.13 -12.13 2.69
C ILE A 286 10.71 -10.74 2.95
N ALA A 287 10.74 -9.89 1.91
CA ALA A 287 11.17 -8.51 2.04
C ALA A 287 10.11 -7.67 2.77
N LEU A 288 10.51 -7.01 3.85
CA LEU A 288 9.74 -6.06 4.65
C LEU A 288 10.44 -4.70 4.65
N GLY A 289 9.71 -3.63 4.99
CA GLY A 289 10.21 -2.26 4.97
C GLY A 289 9.86 -1.54 3.67
N VAL A 290 10.56 -0.46 3.39
CA VAL A 290 10.40 0.33 2.15
C VAL A 290 11.23 -0.31 1.04
N ILE A 291 10.56 -0.90 0.05
CA ILE A 291 11.21 -1.61 -1.06
C ILE A 291 11.54 -0.63 -2.19
N ARG A 292 10.65 0.35 -2.44
CA ARG A 292 10.81 1.39 -3.45
C ARG A 292 10.27 2.71 -2.93
N ASP A 293 11.01 3.80 -3.17
CA ASP A 293 10.63 5.17 -2.85
C ASP A 293 11.35 6.12 -3.82
N VAL A 294 10.74 6.39 -4.97
CA VAL A 294 11.32 7.20 -6.05
C VAL A 294 10.47 8.43 -6.28
N GLU A 295 11.09 9.60 -6.26
CA GLU A 295 10.41 10.87 -6.52
C GLU A 295 9.94 10.94 -7.98
N ALA A 296 8.70 11.43 -8.18
CA ALA A 296 8.14 11.67 -9.49
C ALA A 296 7.04 12.74 -9.42
N PRO A 297 6.77 13.47 -10.52
CA PRO A 297 5.68 14.44 -10.56
C PRO A 297 4.33 13.78 -10.25
N THR A 298 3.52 14.46 -9.44
CA THR A 298 2.15 14.02 -9.13
C THR A 298 1.15 14.52 -10.16
N TYR A 299 0.06 13.78 -10.34
CA TYR A 299 -1.02 14.21 -11.23
C TYR A 299 -1.76 15.44 -10.69
N ASP A 300 -2.01 15.48 -9.39
CA ASP A 300 -2.75 16.54 -8.75
C ASP A 300 -1.98 17.87 -8.85
N ASP A 301 -0.68 17.90 -8.60
CA ASP A 301 0.14 19.12 -8.77
C ASP A 301 0.19 19.57 -10.25
N ALA A 302 0.40 18.62 -11.17
CA ALA A 302 0.42 18.91 -12.60
C ALA A 302 -0.93 19.46 -13.11
N LEU A 303 -2.04 18.91 -12.59
CA LEU A 303 -3.39 19.36 -12.92
C LEU A 303 -3.64 20.80 -12.45
N TYR A 304 -3.28 21.12 -11.20
CA TYR A 304 -3.43 22.47 -10.68
C TYR A 304 -2.53 23.48 -11.39
N ALA A 305 -1.27 23.12 -11.68
CA ALA A 305 -0.39 23.96 -12.47
C ALA A 305 -0.97 24.26 -13.87
N GLN A 306 -1.58 23.26 -14.51
CA GLN A 306 -2.25 23.47 -15.80
C GLN A 306 -3.48 24.37 -15.68
N ILE A 307 -4.29 24.19 -14.63
CA ILE A 307 -5.47 25.04 -14.37
C ILE A 307 -5.02 26.50 -14.18
N ASP A 308 -3.98 26.74 -13.39
CA ASP A 308 -3.46 28.08 -13.12
C ASP A 308 -2.90 28.73 -14.39
N GLU A 309 -2.12 27.97 -15.18
CA GLU A 309 -1.59 28.43 -16.45
C GLU A 309 -2.72 28.83 -17.42
N VAL A 310 -3.71 27.97 -17.62
CA VAL A 310 -4.83 28.24 -18.53
C VAL A 310 -5.69 29.40 -18.01
N SER A 311 -5.93 29.46 -16.69
CA SER A 311 -6.71 30.53 -16.07
C SER A 311 -6.03 31.90 -16.18
N SER A 312 -4.70 31.97 -16.15
CA SER A 312 -3.96 33.21 -16.34
C SER A 312 -4.07 33.78 -17.78
N LYS A 313 -4.36 32.89 -18.75
CA LYS A 313 -4.46 33.24 -20.18
C LYS A 313 -5.91 33.39 -20.67
N LYS A 314 -6.89 33.21 -19.76
CA LYS A 314 -8.31 33.24 -20.14
C LYS A 314 -8.70 34.60 -20.73
N LYS A 315 -9.47 34.57 -21.84
CA LYS A 315 -9.98 35.74 -22.55
C LYS A 315 -11.28 36.27 -21.96
N TYR A 316 -11.99 35.49 -21.18
CA TYR A 316 -13.33 35.79 -20.67
C TYR A 316 -13.32 35.74 -19.16
N HIS A 317 -13.90 36.73 -18.50
CA HIS A 317 -13.83 36.88 -17.05
C HIS A 317 -15.15 36.57 -16.35
N ASN A 318 -16.24 36.44 -17.11
CA ASN A 318 -17.56 36.10 -16.58
C ASN A 318 -18.33 35.22 -17.57
N PHE A 319 -19.47 34.71 -17.10
CA PHE A 319 -20.31 33.80 -17.89
C PHE A 319 -20.96 34.47 -19.11
N GLU A 320 -21.30 35.74 -18.99
CA GLU A 320 -21.92 36.51 -20.06
C GLU A 320 -20.95 36.73 -21.23
N GLU A 321 -19.71 37.08 -20.94
CA GLU A 321 -18.65 37.18 -21.96
C GLU A 321 -18.41 35.83 -22.65
N LEU A 322 -18.44 34.70 -21.90
CA LEU A 322 -18.28 33.38 -22.46
C LEU A 322 -19.45 33.01 -23.41
N LEU A 323 -20.67 33.31 -23.04
CA LEU A 323 -21.83 33.09 -23.90
C LEU A 323 -21.79 33.84 -25.21
N LEU A 324 -21.21 35.06 -25.20
CA LEU A 324 -21.15 35.95 -26.36
C LEU A 324 -19.89 35.76 -27.23
N THR A 325 -19.15 34.63 -27.02
CA THR A 325 -17.88 34.36 -27.71
C THR A 325 -18.03 33.93 -29.16
N ASN A 326 -19.17 33.36 -29.50
CA ASN A 326 -19.50 32.89 -30.85
C ASN A 326 -20.54 33.80 -31.56
N ASP A 327 -20.90 33.49 -32.77
CA ASP A 327 -21.95 34.19 -33.47
C ASP A 327 -23.24 34.22 -32.66
N THR A 328 -23.67 35.43 -32.31
CA THR A 328 -24.87 35.64 -31.51
C THR A 328 -25.89 36.41 -32.35
N TRP A 329 -27.19 36.16 -32.09
CA TRP A 329 -28.27 36.90 -32.70
C TRP A 329 -29.30 37.31 -31.66
N GLU A 330 -29.93 38.45 -31.86
CA GLU A 330 -31.05 38.88 -31.03
C GLU A 330 -32.35 38.16 -31.48
N VAL A 331 -33.05 37.59 -30.52
CA VAL A 331 -34.43 37.13 -30.75
C VAL A 331 -35.35 38.33 -30.56
N LYS A 332 -35.91 38.82 -31.64
CA LYS A 332 -36.90 39.91 -31.65
C LYS A 332 -38.29 39.37 -31.33
#